data_83ee42f5963eddddd0ac5933a7009b4d
#
_entry.id   83ee42f5963eddddd0ac5933a7009b4d
#
_cell.length_a   1.000
_cell.length_b   1.000
_cell.length_c   1.000
_cell.angle_alpha   90.00
_cell.angle_beta   90.00
_cell.angle_gamma   90.00
#
_symmetry.space_group_name_H-M   'P 1'
#
loop_
_entity.id
_entity.type
_entity.pdbx_description
1 polymer ?
#
loop_
_entity_poly.entity_id
_entity_poly.type
_entity_poly.pdbx_seq_one_letter_code
_entity_poly.pdbx_strand_id
1 'polypeptide(L)'
;MLTYPQIVKRTPTLRKENSKYAVVAEPRFGYTADGHAFVAARTWTTKVKDSYGHIVRKPPEPKYVTVVEFLDKSLHVNISCSCPDFLYRFEVALSLKDASQIEYSNGALPVVTNPALRAACCKHCIAMYSKIKGIMNQGIF
;
A
#
# COMPACT_ATOMS: atom_id res chain seq x y z
N MET A 1 -14.30 1.70 7.59
CA MET A 1 -12.98 2.35 7.41
C MET A 1 -11.90 1.55 8.13
N LEU A 2 -10.68 1.63 7.64
CA LEU A 2 -9.53 0.92 8.23
C LEU A 2 -8.41 1.91 8.52
N THR A 3 -7.64 1.64 9.60
CA THR A 3 -6.41 2.38 9.87
C THR A 3 -5.25 1.78 9.10
N TYR A 4 -4.22 2.57 8.87
CA TYR A 4 -3.02 2.08 8.19
C TYR A 4 -2.38 0.89 8.94
N PRO A 5 -2.19 0.96 10.27
CA PRO A 5 -1.68 -0.20 11.01
C PRO A 5 -2.53 -1.46 10.86
N GLN A 6 -3.87 -1.33 10.82
CA GLN A 6 -4.76 -2.48 10.62
C GLN A 6 -4.53 -3.14 9.26
N ILE A 7 -4.39 -2.33 8.20
CA ILE A 7 -4.14 -2.85 6.84
C ILE A 7 -2.81 -3.58 6.79
N VAL A 8 -1.76 -3.00 7.36
CA VAL A 8 -0.43 -3.62 7.40
C VAL A 8 -0.48 -4.93 8.20
N LYS A 9 -1.15 -4.95 9.33
CA LYS A 9 -1.28 -6.14 10.18
C LYS A 9 -1.97 -7.29 9.45
N ARG A 10 -2.97 -6.99 8.63
CA ARG A 10 -3.75 -7.99 7.87
C ARG A 10 -3.02 -8.52 6.65
N THR A 11 -1.93 -7.90 6.24
CA THR A 11 -1.20 -8.27 5.05
C THR A 11 -0.42 -9.58 5.26
N PRO A 12 -0.41 -10.52 4.28
CA PRO A 12 0.34 -11.77 4.39
C PRO A 12 1.83 -11.55 4.64
N THR A 13 2.45 -12.46 5.39
CA THR A 13 3.84 -12.37 5.86
C THR A 13 4.85 -12.19 4.74
N LEU A 14 4.69 -12.88 3.61
CA LEU A 14 5.64 -12.79 2.50
C LEU A 14 5.72 -11.35 1.94
N ARG A 15 4.60 -10.63 1.87
CA ARG A 15 4.59 -9.23 1.45
C ARG A 15 5.28 -8.33 2.46
N LYS A 16 5.10 -8.59 3.75
CA LYS A 16 5.83 -7.87 4.81
C LYS A 16 7.34 -8.08 4.69
N GLU A 17 7.76 -9.30 4.44
CA GLU A 17 9.18 -9.61 4.24
C GLU A 17 9.72 -8.94 2.98
N ASN A 18 8.99 -8.98 1.87
CA ASN A 18 9.41 -8.38 0.62
C ASN A 18 9.42 -6.85 0.66
N SER A 19 8.68 -6.23 1.55
CA SER A 19 8.70 -4.77 1.72
C SER A 19 10.08 -4.24 2.08
N LYS A 20 10.94 -5.05 2.68
CA LYS A 20 12.32 -4.68 3.02
C LYS A 20 13.17 -4.37 1.80
N TYR A 21 12.80 -4.92 0.64
CA TYR A 21 13.53 -4.74 -0.62
C TYR A 21 12.91 -3.67 -1.51
N ALA A 22 11.80 -3.08 -1.06
CA ALA A 22 11.16 -1.99 -1.78
C ALA A 22 11.90 -0.68 -1.48
N VAL A 23 12.12 0.09 -2.54
CA VAL A 23 12.68 1.43 -2.43
C VAL A 23 11.53 2.43 -2.46
N VAL A 24 11.54 3.36 -1.51
CA VAL A 24 10.59 4.47 -1.46
C VAL A 24 11.37 5.74 -1.75
N ALA A 25 11.07 6.40 -2.86
CA ALA A 25 11.68 7.69 -3.19
C ALA A 25 11.24 8.74 -2.17
N GLU A 26 11.85 9.92 -2.21
CA GLU A 26 11.52 11.01 -1.28
C GLU A 26 10.01 11.25 -1.25
N PRO A 27 9.34 11.03 -0.10
CA PRO A 27 7.90 11.22 0.00
C PRO A 27 7.51 12.69 -0.14
N ARG A 28 6.41 12.93 -0.84
CA ARG A 28 5.81 14.26 -0.95
C ARG A 28 4.57 14.32 -0.10
N PHE A 29 4.46 15.37 0.71
CA PHE A 29 3.33 15.61 1.60
C PHE A 29 2.50 16.77 1.08
N GLY A 30 1.20 16.71 1.34
CA GLY A 30 0.29 17.77 0.97
C GLY A 30 -1.07 17.59 1.63
N TYR A 31 -2.04 18.37 1.17
CA TYR A 31 -3.42 18.30 1.64
C TYR A 31 -4.35 18.17 0.44
N THR A 32 -5.39 17.33 0.59
CA THR A 32 -6.44 17.21 -0.40
C THR A 32 -7.37 18.43 -0.37
N ALA A 33 -8.25 18.54 -1.37
CA ALA A 33 -9.26 19.59 -1.40
C ALA A 33 -10.18 19.55 -0.18
N ASP A 34 -10.37 18.36 0.42
CA ASP A 34 -11.17 18.17 1.63
C ASP A 34 -10.40 18.47 2.92
N GLY A 35 -9.15 18.88 2.82
CA GLY A 35 -8.31 19.20 3.98
C GLY A 35 -7.63 18.01 4.63
N HIS A 36 -7.68 16.83 4.03
CA HIS A 36 -6.97 15.65 4.54
C HIS A 36 -5.51 15.68 4.14
N ALA A 37 -4.62 15.34 5.08
CA ALA A 37 -3.21 15.18 4.77
C ALA A 37 -3.02 13.96 3.87
N PHE A 38 -2.09 14.03 2.93
CA PHE A 38 -1.69 12.88 2.14
C PHE A 38 -0.18 12.81 1.99
N VAL A 39 0.31 11.62 1.70
CA VAL A 39 1.70 11.38 1.31
C VAL A 39 1.71 10.55 0.04
N ALA A 40 2.57 10.91 -0.90
CA ALA A 40 2.75 10.20 -2.15
C ALA A 40 4.23 9.98 -2.42
N ALA A 41 4.58 8.83 -2.97
CA ALA A 41 5.96 8.52 -3.35
C ALA A 41 5.97 7.52 -4.50
N ARG A 42 7.05 7.54 -5.28
CA ARG A 42 7.35 6.49 -6.22
C ARG A 42 8.03 5.34 -5.48
N THR A 43 7.60 4.11 -5.78
CA THR A 43 8.06 2.90 -5.12
C THR A 43 8.37 1.81 -6.14
N TRP A 44 9.40 1.02 -5.88
CA TRP A 44 9.77 -0.11 -6.75
C TRP A 44 10.59 -1.10 -5.96
N THR A 45 10.76 -2.32 -6.50
CA THR A 45 11.60 -3.35 -5.89
C THR A 45 12.67 -3.82 -6.84
N THR A 46 13.84 -4.17 -6.29
CA THR A 46 14.97 -4.69 -7.05
C THR A 46 15.19 -6.18 -6.84
N LYS A 47 14.64 -6.74 -5.77
CA LYS A 47 14.71 -8.16 -5.44
C LYS A 47 13.53 -8.57 -4.59
N VAL A 48 13.21 -9.86 -4.59
CA VAL A 48 12.12 -10.44 -3.80
C VAL A 48 12.56 -11.76 -3.17
N LYS A 49 11.93 -12.11 -2.05
CA LYS A 49 12.05 -13.44 -1.45
C LYS A 49 10.94 -14.31 -2.04
N ASP A 50 11.30 -15.45 -2.64
CA ASP A 50 10.32 -16.37 -3.18
C ASP A 50 9.69 -17.24 -2.09
N SER A 51 8.74 -18.10 -2.46
CA SER A 51 8.04 -18.98 -1.52
C SER A 51 8.95 -20.05 -0.87
N TYR A 52 10.13 -20.29 -1.44
CA TYR A 52 11.13 -21.21 -0.91
C TYR A 52 12.16 -20.53 -0.01
N GLY A 53 11.99 -19.22 0.23
CA GLY A 53 12.90 -18.46 1.08
C GLY A 53 14.15 -17.94 0.37
N HIS A 54 14.26 -18.10 -0.94
CA HIS A 54 15.40 -17.60 -1.71
C HIS A 54 15.19 -16.15 -2.12
N ILE A 55 16.25 -15.33 -2.00
CA ILE A 55 16.23 -13.95 -2.48
C ILE A 55 16.63 -13.95 -3.95
N VAL A 56 15.69 -13.53 -4.79
CA VAL A 56 15.84 -13.50 -6.24
C VAL A 56 15.87 -12.05 -6.73
N ARG A 57 16.82 -11.73 -7.61
CA ARG A 57 16.89 -10.43 -8.25
C ARG A 57 15.73 -10.28 -9.21
N LYS A 58 14.97 -9.19 -9.07
CA LYS A 58 13.87 -8.87 -9.97
C LYS A 58 14.40 -8.15 -11.20
N PRO A 59 13.83 -8.40 -12.41
CA PRO A 59 14.05 -7.50 -13.54
C PRO A 59 13.61 -6.07 -13.15
N PRO A 60 14.17 -5.03 -13.80
CA PRO A 60 13.72 -3.67 -13.54
C PRO A 60 12.22 -3.55 -13.72
N GLU A 61 11.55 -2.99 -12.70
CA GLU A 61 10.11 -2.72 -12.76
C GLU A 61 9.85 -1.22 -12.90
N PRO A 62 8.69 -0.83 -13.42
CA PRO A 62 8.28 0.58 -13.40
C PRO A 62 8.29 1.14 -11.99
N LYS A 63 8.48 2.44 -11.86
CA LYS A 63 8.31 3.13 -10.58
C LYS A 63 6.83 3.36 -10.37
N TYR A 64 6.22 2.59 -9.48
CA TYR A 64 4.81 2.68 -9.15
C TYR A 64 4.57 3.87 -8.23
N VAL A 65 3.35 4.39 -8.25
CA VAL A 65 2.94 5.50 -7.38
C VAL A 65 2.12 4.93 -6.22
N THR A 66 2.58 5.19 -5.00
CA THR A 66 1.84 4.85 -3.78
C THR A 66 1.36 6.14 -3.13
N VAL A 67 0.06 6.21 -2.83
CA VAL A 67 -0.57 7.39 -2.21
C VAL A 67 -1.36 6.94 -0.99
N VAL A 68 -1.19 7.67 0.10
CA VAL A 68 -1.94 7.44 1.33
C VAL A 68 -2.56 8.77 1.76
N GLU A 69 -3.88 8.81 1.81
CA GLU A 69 -4.65 9.93 2.35
C GLU A 69 -5.07 9.58 3.78
N PHE A 70 -4.81 10.48 4.72
CA PHE A 70 -5.18 10.32 6.13
C PHE A 70 -6.50 11.02 6.37
N LEU A 71 -7.51 10.25 6.74
CA LEU A 71 -8.89 10.74 6.89
C LEU A 71 -9.11 11.37 8.26
N ASP A 72 -8.34 10.96 9.27
CA ASP A 72 -8.43 11.48 10.63
C ASP A 72 -7.15 11.25 11.44
N LYS A 73 -7.12 11.75 12.68
CA LYS A 73 -5.96 11.61 13.57
C LYS A 73 -5.76 10.18 14.07
N SER A 74 -6.77 9.32 13.94
CA SER A 74 -6.68 7.91 14.29
C SER A 74 -6.04 7.07 13.20
N LEU A 75 -5.56 7.70 12.12
CA LEU A 75 -4.88 7.06 10.99
C LEU A 75 -5.78 6.18 10.14
N HIS A 76 -7.09 6.45 10.10
CA HIS A 76 -7.94 5.89 9.07
C HIS A 76 -7.47 6.44 7.72
N VAL A 77 -7.35 5.57 6.74
CA VAL A 77 -6.72 5.92 5.47
C VAL A 77 -7.55 5.54 4.26
N ASN A 78 -7.27 6.25 3.17
CA ASN A 78 -7.60 5.89 1.81
C ASN A 78 -6.26 5.67 1.10
N ILE A 79 -6.00 4.43 0.68
CA ILE A 79 -4.69 4.03 0.18
C ILE A 79 -4.78 3.54 -1.26
N SER A 80 -3.78 3.86 -2.07
CA SER A 80 -3.69 3.36 -3.44
C SER A 80 -2.24 3.10 -3.84
N CYS A 81 -2.08 2.15 -4.76
CA CYS A 81 -0.79 1.87 -5.40
C CYS A 81 -1.05 1.40 -6.83
N SER A 82 -0.26 1.89 -7.76
CA SER A 82 -0.44 1.55 -9.18
C SER A 82 0.19 0.21 -9.58
N CYS A 83 0.76 -0.56 -8.64
CA CYS A 83 1.35 -1.84 -8.95
C CYS A 83 0.29 -2.92 -9.22
N PRO A 84 0.62 -3.95 -10.05
CA PRO A 84 -0.34 -5.01 -10.37
C PRO A 84 -0.85 -5.78 -9.16
N ASP A 85 0.00 -6.05 -8.16
CA ASP A 85 -0.41 -6.76 -6.96
C ASP A 85 -1.53 -6.02 -6.21
N PHE A 86 -1.43 -4.69 -6.11
CA PHE A 86 -2.45 -3.89 -5.45
C PHE A 86 -3.75 -3.89 -6.26
N LEU A 87 -3.67 -3.58 -7.55
CA LEU A 87 -4.88 -3.40 -8.35
C LEU A 87 -5.63 -4.72 -8.61
N TYR A 88 -4.93 -5.87 -8.72
CA TYR A 88 -5.58 -7.15 -8.96
C TYR A 88 -6.04 -7.86 -7.69
N ARG A 89 -5.54 -7.49 -6.52
CA ARG A 89 -5.85 -8.17 -5.26
C ARG A 89 -6.55 -7.30 -4.24
N PHE A 90 -6.13 -6.05 -4.08
CA PHE A 90 -6.47 -5.27 -2.90
C PHE A 90 -7.33 -4.03 -3.17
N GLU A 91 -7.27 -3.44 -4.35
CA GLU A 91 -7.98 -2.19 -4.62
C GLU A 91 -9.50 -2.35 -4.40
N VAL A 92 -10.12 -3.39 -4.97
CA VAL A 92 -11.54 -3.64 -4.78
C VAL A 92 -11.86 -4.00 -3.33
N ALA A 93 -11.07 -4.89 -2.73
CA ALA A 93 -11.26 -5.32 -1.34
C ALA A 93 -11.19 -4.15 -0.36
N LEU A 94 -10.22 -3.26 -0.52
CA LEU A 94 -10.09 -2.06 0.31
C LEU A 94 -11.21 -1.06 0.03
N SER A 95 -11.62 -0.90 -1.23
CA SER A 95 -12.72 0.00 -1.60
C SER A 95 -14.04 -0.39 -0.94
N LEU A 96 -14.30 -1.70 -0.78
CA LEU A 96 -15.46 -2.19 -0.07
C LEU A 96 -15.45 -1.86 1.44
N LYS A 97 -14.30 -1.50 1.98
CA LYS A 97 -14.10 -1.06 3.37
C LYS A 97 -13.86 0.45 3.49
N ASP A 98 -14.13 1.20 2.44
CA ASP A 98 -13.88 2.65 2.37
C ASP A 98 -12.42 3.03 2.65
N ALA A 99 -11.48 2.14 2.32
CA ALA A 99 -10.05 2.34 2.53
C ALA A 99 -9.28 2.51 1.22
N SER A 100 -9.96 2.53 0.09
CA SER A 100 -9.40 2.83 -1.24
C SER A 100 -10.51 3.24 -2.19
N GLN A 101 -10.14 3.57 -3.42
CA GLN A 101 -11.07 3.87 -4.51
C GLN A 101 -10.68 3.03 -5.73
N ILE A 102 -11.66 2.71 -6.56
CA ILE A 102 -11.41 2.03 -7.83
C ILE A 102 -10.78 3.07 -8.76
N GLU A 103 -9.50 2.93 -9.02
CA GLU A 103 -8.72 3.88 -9.81
C GLU A 103 -8.00 3.19 -10.96
N TYR A 104 -7.36 2.05 -10.71
CA TYR A 104 -6.55 1.34 -11.69
C TYR A 104 -7.20 0.06 -12.19
N SER A 105 -8.09 -0.57 -11.41
CA SER A 105 -8.81 -1.77 -11.81
C SER A 105 -10.13 -1.41 -12.51
N ASN A 106 -10.76 -2.43 -13.11
CA ASN A 106 -12.10 -2.26 -13.70
C ASN A 106 -13.23 -2.46 -12.68
N GLY A 107 -12.91 -2.62 -11.40
CA GLY A 107 -13.89 -2.85 -10.34
C GLY A 107 -14.36 -4.27 -10.19
N ALA A 108 -13.86 -5.22 -10.99
CA ALA A 108 -14.24 -6.61 -10.88
C ALA A 108 -13.74 -7.25 -9.59
N LEU A 109 -14.53 -8.16 -9.00
CA LEU A 109 -14.11 -8.87 -7.78
C LEU A 109 -12.90 -9.76 -8.07
N PRO A 110 -11.88 -9.78 -7.17
CA PRO A 110 -10.66 -10.56 -7.36
C PRO A 110 -10.88 -12.04 -6.99
N VAL A 111 -11.74 -12.75 -7.71
CA VAL A 111 -12.18 -14.11 -7.37
C VAL A 111 -11.07 -15.16 -7.40
N VAL A 112 -10.00 -14.92 -8.15
CA VAL A 112 -8.84 -15.81 -8.22
C VAL A 112 -7.72 -15.38 -7.28
N THR A 113 -7.39 -14.08 -7.27
CA THR A 113 -6.22 -13.57 -6.56
C THR A 113 -6.48 -13.24 -5.10
N ASN A 114 -7.73 -12.92 -4.74
CA ASN A 114 -8.12 -12.59 -3.36
C ASN A 114 -9.59 -12.93 -3.13
N PRO A 115 -9.97 -14.24 -3.22
CA PRO A 115 -11.39 -14.63 -3.13
C PRO A 115 -12.03 -14.31 -1.78
N ALA A 116 -11.24 -14.27 -0.71
CA ALA A 116 -11.72 -13.90 0.63
C ALA A 116 -11.88 -12.39 0.83
N LEU A 117 -11.56 -11.57 -0.17
CA LEU A 117 -11.62 -10.11 -0.10
C LEU A 117 -10.86 -9.54 1.10
N ARG A 118 -9.65 -10.06 1.33
CA ARG A 118 -8.82 -9.60 2.44
C ARG A 118 -8.40 -8.16 2.21
N ALA A 119 -8.75 -7.28 3.15
CA ALA A 119 -8.42 -5.85 3.12
C ALA A 119 -6.97 -5.65 3.61
N ALA A 120 -6.01 -5.90 2.71
CA ALA A 120 -4.58 -5.83 2.95
C ALA A 120 -3.92 -4.97 1.87
N CYS A 121 -2.60 -4.89 1.84
CA CYS A 121 -1.90 -4.08 0.85
C CYS A 121 -0.67 -4.77 0.28
N CYS A 122 -0.10 -4.19 -0.77
CA CYS A 122 1.11 -4.69 -1.42
C CYS A 122 2.36 -4.32 -0.63
N LYS A 123 3.49 -4.91 -1.01
CA LYS A 123 4.80 -4.62 -0.39
C LYS A 123 5.19 -3.14 -0.46
N HIS A 124 4.77 -2.42 -1.50
CA HIS A 124 5.06 -1.00 -1.65
C HIS A 124 4.35 -0.16 -0.60
N CYS A 125 3.08 -0.47 -0.32
CA CYS A 125 2.32 0.23 0.72
C CYS A 125 2.91 -0.03 2.11
N ILE A 126 3.42 -1.23 2.38
CA ILE A 126 4.08 -1.54 3.65
C ILE A 126 5.41 -0.79 3.77
N ALA A 127 6.19 -0.73 2.68
CA ALA A 127 7.43 0.03 2.65
C ALA A 127 7.19 1.52 2.91
N MET A 128 6.11 2.08 2.34
CA MET A 128 5.69 3.46 2.61
C MET A 128 5.37 3.64 4.09
N TYR A 129 4.61 2.72 4.69
CA TYR A 129 4.29 2.74 6.12
C TYR A 129 5.57 2.81 6.96
N SER A 130 6.54 1.94 6.69
CA SER A 130 7.81 1.92 7.41
C SER A 130 8.59 3.23 7.24
N LYS A 131 8.54 3.82 6.06
CA LYS A 131 9.22 5.08 5.75
C LYS A 131 8.66 6.27 6.53
N ILE A 132 7.33 6.34 6.68
CA ILE A 132 6.66 7.50 7.31
C ILE A 132 6.22 7.25 8.75
N LYS A 133 6.46 6.06 9.29
CA LYS A 133 6.00 5.65 10.63
C LYS A 133 6.38 6.63 11.73
N GLY A 134 7.61 7.12 11.72
CA GLY A 134 8.07 8.11 12.71
C GLY A 134 7.29 9.42 12.63
N ILE A 135 6.96 9.86 11.42
CA ILE A 135 6.20 11.09 11.18
C ILE A 135 4.76 10.93 11.68
N MET A 136 4.13 9.79 11.40
CA MET A 136 2.77 9.50 11.89
C MET A 136 2.72 9.52 13.42
N ASN A 137 3.73 8.95 14.08
CA ASN A 137 3.80 8.90 15.53
C ASN A 137 4.00 10.28 16.18
N GLN A 138 4.48 11.25 15.42
CA GLN A 138 4.66 12.63 15.89
C GLN A 138 3.39 13.47 15.79
N GLY A 139 2.31 12.91 15.24
CA GLY A 139 1.02 13.60 15.17
C GLY A 139 0.97 14.75 14.17
N ILE A 140 1.70 14.66 13.08
CA ILE A 140 1.79 15.70 12.04
C ILE A 140 0.48 15.86 11.25
N PHE A 141 -0.41 14.92 11.37
CA PHE A 141 -1.67 14.91 10.60
C PHE A 141 -2.84 15.46 11.40
#